data_099ea5f22bd8526fe273d83dd4a522e9
#
_entry.id   099ea5f22bd8526fe273d83dd4a522e9
#
_cell.length_a   1.000
_cell.length_b   1.000
_cell.length_c   1.000
_cell.angle_alpha   90.00
_cell.angle_beta   90.00
_cell.angle_gamma   90.00
#
_symmetry.space_group_name_H-M   'P 1'
#
loop_
_entity.id
_entity.type
_entity.pdbx_description
1 polymer ?
#
loop_
_entity_poly.entity_id
_entity_poly.type
_entity_poly.pdbx_seq_one_letter_code
_entity_poly.pdbx_strand_id
1 'polypeptide(L)'
;MKSAVVYYSATGSTKKVAEAIHGELGEDTPLAPIDAAGDLEDRDVVFVGFPINAFGPPQPVKEFLAGAVAGKCIALFITHASPEENPAAQQWLSACKEAAVGADVVGIFHCQGQLAEPVKQHMLGSGDPKMVAWAESDNSQGKPDAAALDRARAFARAIVSPV
;
A
#
# COMPACT_ATOMS: atom_id res chain seq x y z
N MET A 1 21.28 4.47 -5.33
CA MET A 1 20.53 3.62 -4.37
C MET A 1 19.78 2.57 -5.17
N LYS A 2 20.05 1.30 -4.90
CA LYS A 2 19.33 0.18 -5.56
C LYS A 2 17.99 -0.03 -4.86
N SER A 3 16.91 0.05 -5.61
CA SER A 3 15.55 -0.12 -5.08
C SER A 3 14.83 -1.28 -5.76
N ALA A 4 13.73 -1.71 -5.13
CA ALA A 4 12.76 -2.63 -5.70
C ALA A 4 11.36 -2.19 -5.29
N VAL A 5 10.37 -2.46 -6.13
CA VAL A 5 8.96 -2.21 -5.83
C VAL A 5 8.23 -3.55 -5.83
N VAL A 6 7.64 -3.89 -4.70
CA VAL A 6 6.84 -5.10 -4.55
C VAL A 6 5.45 -4.74 -4.03
N TYR A 7 4.44 -5.46 -4.49
CA TYR A 7 3.07 -5.13 -4.13
C TYR A 7 2.17 -6.36 -4.01
N TYR A 8 1.13 -6.20 -3.23
CA TYR A 8 -0.04 -7.07 -3.20
C TYR A 8 -1.26 -6.22 -3.58
N SER A 9 -2.02 -6.64 -4.59
CA SER A 9 -3.17 -5.88 -5.06
C SER A 9 -4.34 -6.81 -5.34
N ALA A 10 -5.48 -6.53 -4.71
CA ALA A 10 -6.71 -7.30 -4.91
C ALA A 10 -7.58 -6.70 -6.04
N THR A 11 -7.63 -5.37 -6.16
CA THR A 11 -8.53 -4.65 -7.08
C THR A 11 -7.81 -3.83 -8.14
N GLY A 12 -6.48 -3.76 -8.08
CA GLY A 12 -5.66 -2.96 -8.98
C GLY A 12 -5.30 -1.58 -8.45
N SER A 13 -5.88 -1.09 -7.35
CA SER A 13 -5.54 0.22 -6.79
C SER A 13 -4.09 0.30 -6.32
N THR A 14 -3.64 -0.66 -5.53
CA THR A 14 -2.25 -0.73 -5.08
C THR A 14 -1.28 -0.91 -6.25
N LYS A 15 -1.65 -1.68 -7.25
CA LYS A 15 -0.84 -1.87 -8.46
C LYS A 15 -0.62 -0.56 -9.21
N LYS A 16 -1.64 0.28 -9.34
CA LYS A 16 -1.51 1.61 -9.96
C LYS A 16 -0.49 2.49 -9.23
N VAL A 17 -0.50 2.46 -7.91
CA VAL A 17 0.48 3.19 -7.09
C VAL A 17 1.88 2.60 -7.29
N ALA A 18 2.01 1.28 -7.30
CA ALA A 18 3.27 0.58 -7.55
C ALA A 18 3.87 0.96 -8.91
N GLU A 19 3.06 0.98 -9.96
CA GLU A 19 3.47 1.39 -11.31
C GLU A 19 3.91 2.86 -11.37
N ALA A 20 3.23 3.76 -10.63
CA ALA A 20 3.61 5.17 -10.55
C ALA A 20 4.96 5.35 -9.85
N ILE A 21 5.20 4.65 -8.75
CA ILE A 21 6.48 4.64 -8.03
C ILE A 21 7.59 4.05 -8.92
N HIS A 22 7.34 2.92 -9.55
CA HIS A 22 8.28 2.27 -10.47
C HIS A 22 8.68 3.20 -11.62
N GLY A 23 7.70 3.84 -12.26
CA GLY A 23 7.97 4.80 -13.35
C GLY A 23 8.83 5.98 -12.93
N GLU A 24 8.75 6.40 -11.67
CA GLU A 24 9.61 7.44 -11.10
C GLU A 24 11.03 6.96 -10.81
N LEU A 25 11.17 5.72 -10.33
CA LEU A 25 12.47 5.13 -9.97
C LEU A 25 13.26 4.63 -11.18
N GLY A 26 12.59 4.38 -12.30
CA GLY A 26 13.21 3.98 -13.57
C GLY A 26 13.20 2.46 -13.82
N GLU A 27 13.47 2.10 -15.07
CA GLU A 27 13.33 0.74 -15.59
C GLU A 27 14.29 -0.27 -14.95
N ASP A 28 15.42 0.18 -14.39
CA ASP A 28 16.36 -0.69 -13.68
C ASP A 28 15.85 -1.15 -12.30
N THR A 29 14.72 -0.60 -11.85
CA THR A 29 14.08 -0.97 -10.58
C THR A 29 13.11 -2.13 -10.83
N PRO A 30 13.29 -3.32 -10.23
CA PRO A 30 12.30 -4.39 -10.34
C PRO A 30 10.93 -3.99 -9.81
N LEU A 31 9.89 -4.40 -10.54
CA LEU A 31 8.49 -4.30 -10.13
C LEU A 31 7.84 -5.68 -10.18
N ALA A 32 7.36 -6.18 -9.07
CA ALA A 32 6.73 -7.50 -8.99
C ALA A 32 5.67 -7.60 -7.89
N PRO A 33 4.69 -8.49 -8.03
CA PRO A 33 3.87 -8.87 -6.88
C PRO A 33 4.72 -9.59 -5.81
N ILE A 34 4.26 -9.57 -4.55
CA ILE A 34 5.05 -10.11 -3.42
C ILE A 34 5.39 -11.59 -3.55
N ASP A 35 4.56 -12.38 -4.22
CA ASP A 35 4.78 -13.81 -4.46
C ASP A 35 5.81 -14.08 -5.58
N ALA A 36 6.21 -13.05 -6.32
CA ALA A 36 7.21 -13.11 -7.37
C ALA A 36 8.34 -12.08 -7.17
N ALA A 37 8.56 -11.63 -5.94
CA ALA A 37 9.50 -10.56 -5.61
C ALA A 37 10.96 -10.88 -5.94
N GLY A 38 11.32 -12.15 -6.04
CA GLY A 38 12.69 -12.57 -6.30
C GLY A 38 13.65 -12.25 -5.15
N ASP A 39 14.93 -12.16 -5.48
CA ASP A 39 15.96 -11.84 -4.51
C ASP A 39 16.01 -10.33 -4.24
N LEU A 40 15.91 -9.98 -2.96
CA LEU A 40 15.95 -8.60 -2.47
C LEU A 40 17.24 -8.28 -1.71
N GLU A 41 18.20 -9.21 -1.60
CA GLU A 41 19.36 -9.07 -0.71
C GLU A 41 20.22 -7.84 -1.00
N ASP A 42 20.45 -7.53 -2.26
CA ASP A 42 21.29 -6.41 -2.68
C ASP A 42 20.52 -5.11 -2.93
N ARG A 43 19.30 -4.99 -2.38
CA ARG A 43 18.50 -3.75 -2.44
C ARG A 43 18.76 -2.89 -1.21
N ASP A 44 19.03 -1.60 -1.44
CA ASP A 44 19.19 -0.60 -0.39
C ASP A 44 17.85 -0.23 0.26
N VAL A 45 16.78 -0.19 -0.54
CA VAL A 45 15.42 0.06 -0.09
C VAL A 45 14.40 -0.76 -0.90
N VAL A 46 13.41 -1.30 -0.21
CA VAL A 46 12.28 -2.01 -0.84
C VAL A 46 10.99 -1.24 -0.59
N PHE A 47 10.35 -0.81 -1.65
CA PHE A 47 9.00 -0.25 -1.59
C PHE A 47 7.99 -1.40 -1.52
N VAL A 48 7.20 -1.44 -0.46
CA VAL A 48 6.22 -2.52 -0.23
C VAL A 48 4.83 -1.93 -0.19
N GLY A 49 3.97 -2.35 -1.13
CA GLY A 49 2.62 -1.84 -1.26
C GLY A 49 1.53 -2.87 -1.03
N PHE A 50 0.45 -2.45 -0.39
CA PHE A 50 -0.70 -3.31 -0.12
C PHE A 50 -1.94 -2.49 0.26
N PRO A 51 -3.14 -3.07 0.11
CA PRO A 51 -4.36 -2.45 0.61
C PRO A 51 -4.57 -2.78 2.09
N ILE A 52 -5.29 -1.93 2.80
CA ILE A 52 -5.83 -2.25 4.13
C ILE A 52 -6.92 -3.31 3.97
N ASN A 53 -6.81 -4.36 4.77
CA ASN A 53 -7.81 -5.41 4.88
C ASN A 53 -8.06 -5.70 6.36
N ALA A 54 -9.30 -5.60 6.80
CA ALA A 54 -9.68 -5.79 8.21
C ALA A 54 -8.79 -4.95 9.16
N PHE A 55 -8.62 -3.66 8.83
CA PHE A 55 -7.88 -2.65 9.61
C PHE A 55 -6.37 -2.85 9.71
N GLY A 56 -5.80 -3.70 8.90
CA GLY A 56 -4.37 -3.96 8.86
C GLY A 56 -3.92 -4.56 7.53
N PRO A 57 -2.67 -5.07 7.45
CA PRO A 57 -2.19 -5.72 6.25
C PRO A 57 -2.93 -7.05 6.00
N PRO A 58 -3.13 -7.44 4.74
CA PRO A 58 -3.58 -8.79 4.42
C PRO A 58 -2.60 -9.86 4.93
N GLN A 59 -3.09 -11.08 5.17
CA GLN A 59 -2.26 -12.17 5.71
C GLN A 59 -1.00 -12.46 4.87
N PRO A 60 -1.07 -12.55 3.52
CA PRO A 60 0.15 -12.74 2.72
C PRO A 60 1.18 -11.64 2.88
N VAL A 61 0.72 -10.40 3.11
CA VAL A 61 1.60 -9.25 3.36
C VAL A 61 2.25 -9.35 4.73
N LYS A 62 1.51 -9.75 5.76
CA LYS A 62 2.07 -9.97 7.10
C LYS A 62 3.21 -10.98 7.08
N GLU A 63 3.04 -12.07 6.36
CA GLU A 63 4.08 -13.10 6.21
C GLU A 63 5.30 -12.57 5.45
N PHE A 64 5.08 -11.80 4.38
CA PHE A 64 6.14 -11.16 3.63
C PHE A 64 6.93 -10.15 4.47
N LEU A 65 6.23 -9.29 5.23
CA LEU A 65 6.86 -8.30 6.09
C LEU A 65 7.65 -8.92 7.25
N ALA A 66 7.20 -10.08 7.76
CA ALA A 66 7.88 -10.78 8.85
C ALA A 66 9.13 -11.54 8.39
N GLY A 67 9.25 -11.86 7.12
CA GLY A 67 10.32 -12.72 6.58
C GLY A 67 11.19 -12.04 5.53
N ALA A 68 10.66 -11.83 4.34
CA ALA A 68 11.42 -11.45 3.14
C ALA A 68 12.14 -10.10 3.24
N VAL A 69 11.66 -9.18 4.08
CA VAL A 69 12.24 -7.84 4.25
C VAL A 69 12.88 -7.64 5.63
N ALA A 70 13.05 -8.69 6.41
CA ALA A 70 13.73 -8.60 7.71
C ALA A 70 15.16 -8.05 7.54
N GLY A 71 15.53 -7.07 8.37
CA GLY A 71 16.83 -6.41 8.32
C GLY A 71 17.00 -5.39 7.20
N LYS A 72 15.97 -5.10 6.42
CA LYS A 72 16.02 -4.17 5.28
C LYS A 72 15.36 -2.83 5.60
N CYS A 73 15.81 -1.79 4.90
CA CYS A 73 15.06 -0.53 4.83
C CYS A 73 13.86 -0.71 3.89
N ILE A 74 12.68 -0.37 4.36
CA ILE A 74 11.46 -0.47 3.57
C ILE A 74 10.67 0.84 3.59
N ALA A 75 10.05 1.15 2.47
CA ALA A 75 9.11 2.26 2.34
C ALA A 75 7.72 1.68 2.03
N LEU A 76 6.75 1.93 2.89
CA LEU A 76 5.39 1.40 2.72
C LEU A 76 4.54 2.35 1.87
N PHE A 77 3.76 1.79 0.93
CA PHE A 77 2.72 2.54 0.24
C PHE A 77 1.39 1.76 0.34
N ILE A 78 0.41 2.40 0.95
CA ILE A 78 -0.79 1.74 1.46
C ILE A 78 -2.02 2.37 0.82
N THR A 79 -2.92 1.54 0.30
CA THR A 79 -4.22 2.00 -0.20
C THR A 79 -5.35 1.57 0.73
N HIS A 80 -6.38 2.37 0.81
CA HIS A 80 -7.59 2.08 1.58
C HIS A 80 -8.80 2.78 0.96
N ALA A 81 -9.98 2.22 1.13
CA ALA A 81 -11.20 2.77 0.53
C ALA A 81 -11.74 4.03 1.24
N SER A 82 -11.27 4.28 2.45
CA SER A 82 -11.66 5.45 3.23
C SER A 82 -11.02 6.73 2.70
N PRO A 83 -11.66 7.91 2.86
CA PRO A 83 -10.99 9.18 2.64
C PRO A 83 -9.69 9.30 3.46
N GLU A 84 -8.68 9.95 2.88
CA GLU A 84 -7.36 10.10 3.53
C GLU A 84 -7.42 10.86 4.86
N GLU A 85 -8.39 11.75 5.01
CA GLU A 85 -8.60 12.57 6.20
C GLU A 85 -9.27 11.82 7.36
N ASN A 86 -9.70 10.57 7.13
CA ASN A 86 -10.33 9.78 8.19
C ASN A 86 -9.35 9.56 9.34
N PRO A 87 -9.68 10.00 10.57
CA PRO A 87 -8.77 9.85 11.72
C PRO A 87 -8.43 8.38 12.04
N ALA A 88 -9.31 7.44 11.73
CA ALA A 88 -9.08 6.02 11.93
C ALA A 88 -7.94 5.48 11.06
N ALA A 89 -7.62 6.13 9.94
CA ALA A 89 -6.52 5.72 9.07
C ALA A 89 -5.18 5.68 9.80
N GLN A 90 -4.94 6.58 10.76
CA GLN A 90 -3.70 6.59 11.53
C GLN A 90 -3.48 5.30 12.34
N GLN A 91 -4.53 4.73 12.90
CA GLN A 91 -4.46 3.44 13.60
C GLN A 91 -4.13 2.30 12.64
N TRP A 92 -4.72 2.30 11.45
CA TRP A 92 -4.44 1.28 10.43
C TRP A 92 -3.00 1.36 9.93
N LEU A 93 -2.48 2.57 9.70
CA LEU A 93 -1.10 2.78 9.29
C LEU A 93 -0.12 2.35 10.38
N SER A 94 -0.42 2.63 11.65
CA SER A 94 0.39 2.15 12.78
C SER A 94 0.42 0.62 12.84
N ALA A 95 -0.72 -0.04 12.66
CA ALA A 95 -0.78 -1.51 12.60
C ALA A 95 0.05 -2.08 11.44
N CYS A 96 0.05 -1.41 10.29
CA CYS A 96 0.88 -1.80 9.14
C CYS A 96 2.37 -1.66 9.43
N LYS A 97 2.77 -0.56 10.08
CA LYS A 97 4.16 -0.35 10.49
C LYS A 97 4.62 -1.40 11.52
N GLU A 98 3.78 -1.69 12.50
CA GLU A 98 4.05 -2.71 13.52
C GLU A 98 4.18 -4.12 12.95
N ALA A 99 3.47 -4.42 11.85
CA ALA A 99 3.57 -5.71 11.17
C ALA A 99 4.94 -5.92 10.48
N ALA A 100 5.69 -4.86 10.22
CA ALA A 100 7.02 -4.91 9.61
C ALA A 100 8.11 -5.21 10.64
N VAL A 101 7.95 -6.31 11.38
CA VAL A 101 8.86 -6.72 12.45
C VAL A 101 10.25 -7.00 11.90
N GLY A 102 11.26 -6.32 12.46
CA GLY A 102 12.65 -6.50 12.08
C GLY A 102 13.08 -5.75 10.82
N ALA A 103 12.20 -5.02 10.15
CA ALA A 103 12.54 -4.11 9.06
C ALA A 103 12.63 -2.66 9.57
N ASP A 104 13.43 -1.84 8.91
CA ASP A 104 13.49 -0.40 9.16
C ASP A 104 12.53 0.33 8.23
N VAL A 105 11.42 0.83 8.76
CA VAL A 105 10.41 1.56 7.98
C VAL A 105 10.85 3.02 7.85
N VAL A 106 11.42 3.36 6.68
CA VAL A 106 11.98 4.70 6.41
C VAL A 106 10.94 5.70 5.90
N GLY A 107 9.75 5.26 5.54
CA GLY A 107 8.65 6.14 5.15
C GLY A 107 7.35 5.39 4.92
N ILE A 108 6.24 6.12 5.03
CA ILE A 108 4.90 5.60 4.77
C ILE A 108 4.14 6.61 3.90
N PHE A 109 3.63 6.13 2.78
CA PHE A 109 2.69 6.83 1.92
C PHE A 109 1.34 6.12 1.99
N HIS A 110 0.25 6.85 1.96
CA HIS A 110 -1.07 6.26 1.81
C HIS A 110 -1.97 7.12 0.92
N CYS A 111 -2.93 6.48 0.28
CA CYS A 111 -3.96 7.17 -0.49
C CYS A 111 -5.23 6.34 -0.56
N GLN A 112 -6.32 6.99 -0.94
CA GLN A 112 -7.58 6.32 -1.19
C GLN A 112 -7.47 5.46 -2.44
N GLY A 113 -7.85 4.18 -2.33
CA GLY A 113 -8.08 3.27 -3.44
C GLY A 113 -9.57 2.96 -3.57
N GLN A 114 -9.97 2.40 -4.70
CA GLN A 114 -11.38 2.08 -4.95
C GLN A 114 -11.84 0.91 -4.08
N LEU A 115 -12.98 1.08 -3.41
CA LEU A 115 -13.64 -0.01 -2.71
C LEU A 115 -14.08 -1.08 -3.72
N ALA A 116 -13.70 -2.34 -3.44
CA ALA A 116 -14.06 -3.46 -4.30
C ALA A 116 -15.58 -3.63 -4.35
N GLU A 117 -16.16 -3.78 -5.54
CA GLU A 117 -17.60 -3.92 -5.70
C GLU A 117 -18.18 -5.11 -4.91
N PRO A 118 -17.56 -6.30 -4.90
CA PRO A 118 -18.06 -7.40 -4.05
C PRO A 118 -18.07 -7.07 -2.56
N VAL A 119 -17.09 -6.33 -2.07
CA VAL A 119 -17.02 -5.89 -0.67
C VAL A 119 -18.14 -4.88 -0.40
N LYS A 120 -18.34 -3.92 -1.28
CA LYS A 120 -19.42 -2.93 -1.17
C LYS A 120 -20.80 -3.61 -1.12
N GLN A 121 -21.05 -4.57 -2.00
CA GLN A 121 -22.31 -5.33 -2.01
C GLN A 121 -22.49 -6.14 -0.71
N HIS A 122 -21.43 -6.75 -0.19
CA HIS A 122 -21.45 -7.45 1.09
C HIS A 122 -21.84 -6.50 2.24
N MET A 123 -21.25 -5.31 2.27
CA MET A 123 -21.54 -4.29 3.29
C MET A 123 -22.98 -3.82 3.21
N LEU A 124 -23.51 -3.57 2.02
CA LEU A 124 -24.91 -3.17 1.80
C LEU A 124 -25.91 -4.25 2.22
N GLY A 125 -25.55 -5.52 2.08
CA GLY A 125 -26.38 -6.67 2.46
C GLY A 125 -26.15 -7.19 3.88
N SER A 126 -25.26 -6.57 4.67
CA SER A 126 -24.85 -7.09 5.98
C SER A 126 -25.91 -6.96 7.08
N GLY A 127 -26.88 -6.05 6.92
CA GLY A 127 -27.83 -5.70 7.99
C GLY A 127 -27.25 -4.86 9.13
N ASP A 128 -25.95 -4.57 9.12
CA ASP A 128 -25.30 -3.66 10.06
C ASP A 128 -25.45 -2.21 9.57
N PRO A 129 -26.17 -1.33 10.32
CA PRO A 129 -26.41 0.05 9.91
C PRO A 129 -25.11 0.84 9.66
N LYS A 130 -24.03 0.56 10.37
CA LYS A 130 -22.75 1.25 10.20
C LYS A 130 -22.06 0.84 8.89
N MET A 131 -22.07 -0.43 8.56
CA MET A 131 -21.52 -0.95 7.30
C MET A 131 -22.31 -0.45 6.10
N VAL A 132 -23.65 -0.48 6.21
CA VAL A 132 -24.54 0.04 5.15
C VAL A 132 -24.29 1.54 4.93
N ALA A 133 -24.23 2.34 5.99
CA ALA A 133 -23.97 3.77 5.89
C ALA A 133 -22.60 4.06 5.27
N TRP A 134 -21.58 3.30 5.62
CA TRP A 134 -20.25 3.44 5.01
C TRP A 134 -20.29 3.12 3.51
N ALA A 135 -20.90 2.02 3.13
CA ALA A 135 -21.01 1.64 1.71
C ALA A 135 -21.80 2.67 0.88
N GLU A 136 -22.89 3.23 1.46
CA GLU A 136 -23.69 4.28 0.81
C GLU A 136 -22.95 5.61 0.68
N SER A 137 -22.05 5.92 1.60
CA SER A 137 -21.21 7.14 1.55
C SER A 137 -19.89 6.96 0.79
N ASP A 138 -19.68 5.81 0.16
CA ASP A 138 -18.45 5.52 -0.59
C ASP A 138 -18.21 6.55 -1.69
N ASN A 139 -17.05 7.20 -1.63
CA ASN A 139 -16.59 8.16 -2.63
C ASN A 139 -15.28 7.71 -3.31
N SER A 140 -14.94 6.43 -3.22
CA SER A 140 -13.67 5.87 -3.66
C SER A 140 -13.61 5.57 -5.16
N GLN A 141 -14.71 5.70 -5.89
CA GLN A 141 -14.73 5.39 -7.32
C GLN A 141 -13.71 6.24 -8.10
N GLY A 142 -12.92 5.59 -8.95
CA GLY A 142 -11.85 6.22 -9.72
C GLY A 142 -10.57 6.50 -8.94
N LYS A 143 -10.51 6.08 -7.68
CA LYS A 143 -9.29 6.21 -6.86
C LYS A 143 -8.36 4.99 -7.02
N PRO A 144 -7.04 5.18 -6.91
CA PRO A 144 -6.32 6.45 -6.75
C PRO A 144 -6.43 7.34 -7.99
N ASP A 145 -6.58 8.65 -7.78
CA ASP A 145 -6.62 9.64 -8.86
C ASP A 145 -5.21 10.10 -9.27
N ALA A 146 -5.14 10.94 -10.31
CA ALA A 146 -3.87 11.46 -10.82
C ALA A 146 -3.07 12.22 -9.76
N ALA A 147 -3.73 12.98 -8.89
CA ALA A 147 -3.08 13.72 -7.82
C ALA A 147 -2.44 12.78 -6.79
N ALA A 148 -3.10 11.69 -6.43
CA ALA A 148 -2.55 10.67 -5.54
C ALA A 148 -1.32 9.99 -6.15
N LEU A 149 -1.37 9.67 -7.44
CA LEU A 149 -0.23 9.06 -8.14
C LEU A 149 0.97 10.02 -8.24
N ASP A 150 0.72 11.30 -8.41
CA ASP A 150 1.79 12.32 -8.39
C ASP A 150 2.44 12.43 -7.00
N ARG A 151 1.65 12.37 -5.93
CA ARG A 151 2.18 12.32 -4.56
C ARG A 151 2.99 11.04 -4.30
N ALA A 152 2.57 9.91 -4.87
CA ALA A 152 3.32 8.66 -4.77
C ALA A 152 4.70 8.75 -5.45
N ARG A 153 4.76 9.40 -6.62
CA ARG A 153 6.04 9.68 -7.30
C ARG A 153 6.93 10.60 -6.46
N ALA A 154 6.37 11.65 -5.89
CA ALA A 154 7.10 12.56 -5.01
C ALA A 154 7.63 11.85 -3.77
N PHE A 155 6.83 10.95 -3.17
CA PHE A 155 7.26 10.10 -2.07
C PHE A 155 8.45 9.21 -2.47
N ALA A 156 8.38 8.54 -3.62
CA ALA A 156 9.47 7.70 -4.10
C ALA A 156 10.78 8.51 -4.28
N ARG A 157 10.70 9.70 -4.91
CA ARG A 157 11.86 10.59 -5.04
C ARG A 157 12.45 10.95 -3.69
N ALA A 158 11.63 11.31 -2.72
CA ALA A 158 12.09 11.69 -1.38
C ALA A 158 12.83 10.56 -0.65
N ILE A 159 12.35 9.31 -0.81
CA ILE A 159 12.99 8.14 -0.19
C ILE A 159 14.37 7.85 -0.79
N VAL A 160 14.54 7.95 -2.10
CA VAL A 160 15.80 7.60 -2.77
C VAL A 160 16.78 8.77 -2.93
N SER A 161 16.35 9.99 -2.63
CA SER A 161 17.22 11.16 -2.68
C SER A 161 18.31 11.09 -1.61
N PRO A 162 19.57 11.38 -1.96
CA PRO A 162 20.61 11.48 -0.95
C PRO A 162 20.30 12.64 0.03
N VAL A 163 20.52 12.40 1.31
CA VAL A 163 20.41 13.41 2.38
C VAL A 163 21.56 14.40 2.25
#